data_d0597d60e48963c780d2e0509b0d41eb
#
_entry.id   d0597d60e48963c780d2e0509b0d41eb
#
_cell.length_a   1.000
_cell.length_b   1.000
_cell.length_c   1.000
_cell.angle_alpha   90.00
_cell.angle_beta   90.00
_cell.angle_gamma   90.00
#
_symmetry.space_group_name_H-M   'P 1'
#
loop_
_entity.id
_entity.type
_entity.pdbx_description
1 polymer ?
#
loop_
_entity_poly.entity_id
_entity_poly.type
_entity_poly.pdbx_seq_one_letter_code
_entity_poly.pdbx_strand_id
1 'polypeptide(L)'
;MSNISSFLLSLHKHIKKPMKQLHAILTVAMLSVVLCSHAQEQVQIRLVNGNGMEAVISNYGARLVSLTAHNWNGRLEPVVKGYTNKEEYLKDRTLGATLIYFGKNNEETLSGKMWELVSSDNQSVTLRYVTSEGENGLDGKLNATVTYTLSDQNALDVDYRIATTAETKLEVTNGICFNLSGEMHRSILKQHLWVDAVQINTYNAKRQLTGALQRIKNTPFDFTKPREIGERIKSTSKGYDNAYQLRHPDNMQKAAAILFDAQSGRAMTVYSSEPTLNINTYGKESCGISLQPVHAGYNSGMDKVSNELHPGQVFHGATVFFFTTDPPLIMRTK
;
A
#
# COMPACT_ATOMS: atom_id res chain seq x y z
N MET A 1 61.67 14.06 -44.12
CA MET A 1 61.19 15.07 -43.12
C MET A 1 60.45 16.20 -43.87
N SER A 2 59.41 15.90 -44.67
CA SER A 2 58.71 16.95 -45.42
C SER A 2 57.17 16.80 -45.46
N ASN A 3 56.60 15.92 -44.64
CA ASN A 3 55.15 15.68 -44.68
C ASN A 3 54.35 16.06 -43.41
N ILE A 4 54.95 16.64 -42.41
CA ILE A 4 54.26 17.07 -41.18
C ILE A 4 53.94 18.58 -41.22
N SER A 5 54.71 19.36 -41.99
CA SER A 5 54.50 20.81 -42.07
C SER A 5 53.34 21.23 -42.93
N SER A 6 52.96 20.41 -43.92
CA SER A 6 51.76 20.67 -44.78
C SER A 6 50.44 20.31 -44.11
N PHE A 7 50.45 19.37 -43.18
CA PHE A 7 49.25 18.96 -42.45
C PHE A 7 48.85 19.99 -41.39
N LEU A 8 49.81 20.63 -40.74
CA LEU A 8 49.55 21.68 -39.73
C LEU A 8 49.08 23.02 -40.36
N LEU A 9 49.47 23.32 -41.59
CA LEU A 9 48.95 24.50 -42.30
C LEU A 9 47.56 24.35 -42.88
N SER A 10 47.12 23.12 -43.13
CA SER A 10 45.75 22.83 -43.56
C SER A 10 44.76 22.92 -42.39
N LEU A 11 45.18 22.55 -41.15
CA LEU A 11 44.32 22.62 -39.96
C LEU A 11 44.06 24.07 -39.49
N HIS A 12 44.98 25.00 -39.81
CA HIS A 12 44.85 26.41 -39.38
C HIS A 12 43.89 27.24 -40.24
N LYS A 13 43.53 26.76 -41.44
CA LYS A 13 42.59 27.45 -42.35
C LYS A 13 41.12 27.09 -42.12
N HIS A 14 40.82 26.05 -41.32
CA HIS A 14 39.41 25.65 -41.05
C HIS A 14 38.87 26.12 -39.71
N ILE A 15 39.65 26.83 -38.87
CA ILE A 15 39.23 27.31 -37.57
C ILE A 15 38.82 28.78 -37.53
N LYS A 16 38.48 29.37 -38.67
CA LYS A 16 37.92 30.74 -38.72
C LYS A 16 36.51 30.77 -39.27
N LYS A 17 35.59 29.97 -38.63
CA LYS A 17 34.18 30.32 -38.64
C LYS A 17 33.83 30.98 -37.30
N PRO A 18 33.05 32.09 -37.32
CA PRO A 18 32.93 32.95 -36.16
C PRO A 18 32.21 32.22 -35.02
N MET A 19 32.78 32.23 -33.83
CA MET A 19 32.28 31.68 -32.58
C MET A 19 30.81 32.03 -32.23
N LYS A 20 30.26 33.04 -32.86
CA LYS A 20 28.84 33.44 -32.69
C LYS A 20 27.85 32.42 -33.21
N GLN A 21 28.15 31.62 -34.23
CA GLN A 21 27.25 30.55 -34.71
C GLN A 21 27.33 29.29 -33.89
N LEU A 22 28.48 29.00 -33.26
CA LEU A 22 28.64 27.85 -32.38
C LEU A 22 27.89 28.04 -31.06
N HIS A 23 27.87 29.27 -30.51
CA HIS A 23 27.08 29.60 -29.30
C HIS A 23 25.56 29.56 -29.57
N ALA A 24 25.10 29.96 -30.76
CA ALA A 24 23.68 29.88 -31.11
C ALA A 24 23.20 28.41 -31.24
N ILE A 25 24.04 27.51 -31.79
CA ILE A 25 23.72 26.09 -31.92
C ILE A 25 23.78 25.36 -30.55
N LEU A 26 24.74 25.71 -29.67
CA LEU A 26 24.79 25.17 -28.33
C LEU A 26 23.64 25.68 -27.45
N THR A 27 23.24 26.96 -27.63
CA THR A 27 22.12 27.52 -26.84
C THR A 27 20.77 26.96 -27.29
N VAL A 28 20.58 26.67 -28.57
CA VAL A 28 19.37 26.00 -29.09
C VAL A 28 19.36 24.52 -28.69
N ALA A 29 20.51 23.84 -28.66
CA ALA A 29 20.61 22.46 -28.19
C ALA A 29 20.42 22.33 -26.66
N MET A 30 20.81 23.35 -25.88
CA MET A 30 20.52 23.39 -24.42
C MET A 30 19.09 23.82 -24.11
N LEU A 31 18.41 24.58 -24.97
CA LEU A 31 17.02 24.98 -24.74
C LEU A 31 16.01 23.91 -25.15
N SER A 32 16.43 22.88 -25.90
CA SER A 32 15.57 21.76 -26.28
C SER A 32 15.62 20.58 -25.29
N VAL A 33 16.45 20.65 -24.22
CA VAL A 33 16.52 19.64 -23.14
C VAL A 33 15.68 20.02 -21.92
N VAL A 34 15.14 21.24 -21.88
CA VAL A 34 14.28 21.69 -20.78
C VAL A 34 12.88 21.86 -21.34
N LEU A 35 12.04 20.89 -21.12
CA LEU A 35 10.58 20.88 -21.03
C LEU A 35 9.95 19.63 -21.68
N CYS A 36 10.50 18.48 -21.38
CA CYS A 36 9.65 17.30 -21.34
C CYS A 36 9.42 16.95 -19.87
N SER A 37 8.65 17.75 -19.17
CA SER A 37 7.85 17.22 -18.08
C SER A 37 6.81 16.29 -18.73
N HIS A 38 7.21 15.07 -19.04
CA HIS A 38 6.24 14.03 -19.35
C HIS A 38 5.36 13.95 -18.13
N ALA A 39 4.12 14.42 -18.24
CA ALA A 39 3.10 14.03 -17.28
C ALA A 39 3.17 12.51 -17.22
N GLN A 40 3.56 11.98 -16.08
CA GLN A 40 3.76 10.55 -15.92
C GLN A 40 2.44 9.87 -16.24
N GLU A 41 2.41 9.05 -17.30
CA GLU A 41 1.19 8.40 -17.76
C GLU A 41 0.73 7.37 -16.73
N GLN A 42 -0.57 7.30 -16.52
CA GLN A 42 -1.14 6.26 -15.67
C GLN A 42 -1.02 4.92 -16.38
N VAL A 43 -0.29 4.00 -15.73
CA VAL A 43 -0.11 2.63 -16.21
C VAL A 43 -0.70 1.63 -15.21
N GLN A 44 -1.14 0.49 -15.74
CA GLN A 44 -1.55 -0.66 -14.94
C GLN A 44 -0.63 -1.83 -15.27
N ILE A 45 -0.06 -2.42 -14.24
CA ILE A 45 0.84 -3.55 -14.31
C ILE A 45 0.10 -4.80 -13.83
N ARG A 46 0.05 -5.83 -14.67
CA ARG A 46 -0.56 -7.11 -14.35
C ARG A 46 0.49 -8.09 -13.87
N LEU A 47 0.32 -8.62 -12.67
CA LEU A 47 1.13 -9.69 -12.08
C LEU A 47 0.34 -11.00 -12.19
N VAL A 48 1.03 -12.09 -12.47
CA VAL A 48 0.43 -13.44 -12.57
C VAL A 48 1.38 -14.45 -11.95
N ASN A 49 0.90 -15.23 -10.99
CA ASN A 49 1.69 -16.32 -10.42
C ASN A 49 1.53 -17.63 -11.20
N GLY A 50 2.34 -18.64 -10.84
CA GLY A 50 2.31 -19.96 -11.48
C GLY A 50 0.99 -20.73 -11.33
N ASN A 51 0.13 -20.33 -10.39
CA ASN A 51 -1.21 -20.91 -10.17
C ASN A 51 -2.33 -20.13 -10.88
N GLY A 52 -1.99 -19.09 -11.66
CA GLY A 52 -2.93 -18.29 -12.43
C GLY A 52 -3.64 -17.20 -11.63
N MET A 53 -3.34 -16.98 -10.34
CA MET A 53 -3.81 -15.81 -9.63
C MET A 53 -3.27 -14.54 -10.31
N GLU A 54 -4.07 -13.48 -10.32
CA GLU A 54 -3.74 -12.23 -10.97
C GLU A 54 -3.91 -11.05 -10.00
N ALA A 55 -2.96 -10.13 -10.04
CA ALA A 55 -3.06 -8.82 -9.39
C ALA A 55 -2.83 -7.72 -10.43
N VAL A 56 -3.61 -6.66 -10.37
CA VAL A 56 -3.41 -5.45 -11.19
C VAL A 56 -3.03 -4.30 -10.28
N ILE A 57 -1.87 -3.71 -10.54
CA ILE A 57 -1.32 -2.60 -9.78
C ILE A 57 -1.30 -1.36 -10.68
N SER A 58 -1.82 -0.24 -10.20
CA SER A 58 -1.72 1.05 -10.88
C SER A 58 -0.63 1.90 -10.24
N ASN A 59 0.13 2.63 -11.06
CA ASN A 59 1.08 3.63 -10.57
C ASN A 59 0.40 4.90 -10.02
N TYR A 60 -0.90 5.09 -10.24
CA TYR A 60 -1.66 6.16 -9.59
C TYR A 60 -2.00 5.75 -8.15
N GLY A 61 -1.32 6.37 -7.18
CA GLY A 61 -1.43 6.06 -5.76
C GLY A 61 -0.78 4.73 -5.36
N ALA A 62 0.06 4.14 -6.25
CA ALA A 62 0.65 2.82 -6.07
C ALA A 62 -0.37 1.81 -5.52
N ARG A 63 -1.49 1.64 -6.22
CA ARG A 63 -2.69 0.94 -5.73
C ARG A 63 -2.89 -0.44 -6.31
N LEU A 64 -3.41 -1.33 -5.49
CA LEU A 64 -3.99 -2.58 -5.93
C LEU A 64 -5.39 -2.30 -6.51
N VAL A 65 -5.56 -2.52 -7.82
CA VAL A 65 -6.83 -2.30 -8.54
C VAL A 65 -7.69 -3.54 -8.51
N SER A 66 -7.08 -4.72 -8.70
CA SER A 66 -7.78 -6.01 -8.66
C SER A 66 -6.86 -7.10 -8.13
N LEU A 67 -7.45 -8.14 -7.55
CA LEU A 67 -6.81 -9.38 -7.16
C LEU A 67 -7.82 -10.51 -7.31
N THR A 68 -7.40 -11.61 -7.94
CA THR A 68 -8.21 -12.83 -8.04
C THR A 68 -7.65 -13.92 -7.14
N ALA A 69 -8.50 -14.81 -6.63
CA ALA A 69 -8.10 -16.00 -5.89
C ALA A 69 -9.01 -17.19 -6.23
N HIS A 70 -8.46 -18.40 -6.12
CA HIS A 70 -9.23 -19.63 -6.33
C HIS A 70 -10.31 -19.81 -5.26
N ASN A 71 -11.50 -20.25 -5.67
CA ASN A 71 -12.46 -20.85 -4.77
C ASN A 71 -12.24 -22.38 -4.70
N TRP A 72 -12.99 -23.08 -3.84
CA TRP A 72 -12.87 -24.54 -3.68
C TRP A 72 -13.18 -25.36 -4.94
N ASN A 73 -13.83 -24.76 -5.96
CA ASN A 73 -14.05 -25.39 -7.27
C ASN A 73 -12.93 -25.05 -8.28
N GLY A 74 -11.85 -24.40 -7.83
CA GLY A 74 -10.73 -24.00 -8.68
C GLY A 74 -11.00 -22.79 -9.58
N ARG A 75 -12.12 -22.04 -9.38
CA ARG A 75 -12.41 -20.86 -10.17
C ARG A 75 -11.70 -19.64 -9.59
N LEU A 76 -11.04 -18.89 -10.45
CA LEU A 76 -10.46 -17.58 -10.12
C LEU A 76 -11.54 -16.51 -10.19
N GLU A 77 -11.77 -15.84 -9.08
CA GLU A 77 -12.78 -14.77 -8.96
C GLU A 77 -12.19 -13.61 -8.16
N PRO A 78 -12.68 -12.36 -8.35
CA PRO A 78 -12.16 -11.20 -7.65
C PRO A 78 -12.37 -11.31 -6.14
N VAL A 79 -11.37 -10.84 -5.37
CA VAL A 79 -11.41 -10.84 -3.89
C VAL A 79 -11.14 -9.47 -3.29
N VAL A 80 -10.92 -8.43 -4.12
CA VAL A 80 -10.78 -7.05 -3.69
C VAL A 80 -11.73 -6.14 -4.45
N LYS A 81 -12.20 -5.10 -3.79
CA LYS A 81 -12.97 -4.03 -4.44
C LYS A 81 -12.03 -3.11 -5.20
N GLY A 82 -12.41 -2.77 -6.40
CA GLY A 82 -11.74 -1.77 -7.24
C GLY A 82 -12.74 -1.16 -8.21
N TYR A 83 -12.37 -0.05 -8.81
CA TYR A 83 -13.16 0.61 -9.83
C TYR A 83 -12.64 0.24 -11.21
N THR A 84 -13.55 0.09 -12.17
CA THR A 84 -13.20 -0.11 -13.59
C THR A 84 -12.85 1.22 -14.26
N ASN A 85 -13.39 2.31 -13.75
CA ASN A 85 -13.18 3.65 -14.25
C ASN A 85 -12.19 4.41 -13.37
N LYS A 86 -11.14 4.98 -13.96
CA LYS A 86 -10.12 5.74 -13.24
C LYS A 86 -10.65 7.01 -12.58
N GLU A 87 -11.69 7.62 -13.15
CA GLU A 87 -12.32 8.83 -12.62
C GLU A 87 -12.99 8.60 -11.25
N GLU A 88 -13.39 7.37 -10.96
CA GLU A 88 -13.93 7.02 -9.64
C GLU A 88 -12.85 7.08 -8.55
N TYR A 89 -11.58 6.73 -8.89
CA TYR A 89 -10.45 6.89 -7.97
C TYR A 89 -10.09 8.36 -7.69
N LEU A 90 -10.53 9.32 -8.51
CA LEU A 90 -10.38 10.74 -8.18
C LEU A 90 -11.33 11.17 -7.06
N LYS A 91 -12.47 10.47 -6.90
CA LYS A 91 -13.47 10.70 -5.85
C LYS A 91 -13.16 9.90 -4.59
N ASP A 92 -12.67 8.68 -4.74
CA ASP A 92 -12.23 7.80 -3.66
C ASP A 92 -10.74 7.45 -3.84
N ARG A 93 -9.88 8.35 -3.40
CA ARG A 93 -8.43 8.22 -3.58
C ARG A 93 -7.82 7.12 -2.74
N THR A 94 -8.49 6.70 -1.68
CA THR A 94 -7.93 5.75 -0.71
C THR A 94 -8.12 4.30 -1.09
N LEU A 95 -9.18 3.96 -1.86
CA LEU A 95 -9.47 2.58 -2.22
C LEU A 95 -8.30 1.91 -2.96
N GLY A 96 -7.75 0.85 -2.39
CA GLY A 96 -6.64 0.07 -2.91
C GLY A 96 -5.26 0.74 -2.86
N ALA A 97 -5.20 2.04 -2.54
CA ALA A 97 -3.97 2.83 -2.61
C ALA A 97 -2.99 2.52 -1.48
N THR A 98 -1.70 2.80 -1.73
CA THR A 98 -0.70 2.98 -0.68
C THR A 98 -0.98 4.29 0.03
N LEU A 99 -1.15 4.24 1.36
CA LEU A 99 -1.49 5.38 2.21
C LEU A 99 -0.31 5.72 3.10
N ILE A 100 0.22 6.92 2.95
CA ILE A 100 1.37 7.40 3.74
C ILE A 100 1.03 8.76 4.33
N TYR A 101 1.01 8.82 5.66
CA TYR A 101 0.83 10.05 6.44
C TYR A 101 2.19 10.52 6.92
N PHE A 102 2.53 11.78 6.68
CA PHE A 102 3.84 12.34 7.00
C PHE A 102 3.80 13.87 7.09
N GLY A 103 4.92 14.47 7.51
CA GLY A 103 5.09 15.91 7.59
C GLY A 103 4.34 16.54 8.75
N LYS A 104 4.40 17.86 8.85
CA LYS A 104 3.75 18.64 9.94
C LYS A 104 2.23 18.56 9.88
N ASN A 105 1.68 18.48 8.66
CA ASN A 105 0.24 18.40 8.46
C ASN A 105 -0.31 17.00 8.78
N ASN A 106 0.55 15.97 8.75
CA ASN A 106 0.20 14.56 8.96
C ASN A 106 -1.02 14.13 8.12
N GLU A 107 -1.04 14.54 6.86
CA GLU A 107 -2.10 14.23 5.91
C GLU A 107 -1.63 13.15 4.93
N GLU A 108 -2.57 12.33 4.47
CA GLU A 108 -2.33 11.41 3.36
C GLU A 108 -2.52 12.15 2.04
N THR A 109 -1.47 12.24 1.25
CA THR A 109 -1.50 12.94 -0.05
C THR A 109 -1.01 12.07 -1.22
N LEU A 110 -0.31 10.97 -0.94
CA LEU A 110 0.38 10.18 -1.96
C LEU A 110 -0.55 9.24 -2.74
N SER A 111 -1.74 8.94 -2.22
CA SER A 111 -2.77 8.16 -2.90
C SER A 111 -3.30 8.82 -4.19
N GLY A 112 -3.15 10.13 -4.29
CA GLY A 112 -3.52 10.92 -5.49
C GLY A 112 -2.34 11.26 -6.40
N LYS A 113 -1.16 10.67 -6.20
CA LYS A 113 0.04 10.97 -6.97
C LYS A 113 0.36 9.88 -7.99
N MET A 114 1.06 10.26 -9.04
CA MET A 114 1.63 9.31 -9.99
C MET A 114 2.99 8.86 -9.47
N TRP A 115 3.15 7.54 -9.29
CA TRP A 115 4.38 6.92 -8.84
C TRP A 115 5.21 6.47 -10.04
N GLU A 116 6.52 6.59 -9.93
CA GLU A 116 7.47 6.09 -10.91
C GLU A 116 7.51 4.56 -10.90
N LEU A 117 7.42 3.93 -12.07
CA LEU A 117 7.69 2.51 -12.24
C LEU A 117 9.21 2.28 -12.23
N VAL A 118 9.73 1.67 -11.16
CA VAL A 118 11.16 1.38 -11.02
C VAL A 118 11.52 0.08 -11.72
N SER A 119 10.73 -0.98 -11.49
CA SER A 119 10.93 -2.29 -12.12
C SER A 119 9.63 -3.08 -12.09
N SER A 120 9.49 -4.01 -13.05
CA SER A 120 8.41 -5.00 -13.03
C SER A 120 8.83 -6.25 -13.77
N ASP A 121 8.29 -7.39 -13.33
CA ASP A 121 8.31 -8.67 -14.01
C ASP A 121 6.91 -9.32 -13.95
N ASN A 122 6.80 -10.60 -14.23
CA ASN A 122 5.50 -11.30 -14.23
C ASN A 122 4.85 -11.40 -12.84
N GLN A 123 5.65 -11.36 -11.77
CA GLN A 123 5.18 -11.59 -10.39
C GLN A 123 5.44 -10.43 -9.45
N SER A 124 6.21 -9.42 -9.86
CA SER A 124 6.59 -8.33 -8.98
C SER A 124 6.57 -6.98 -9.69
N VAL A 125 6.24 -5.93 -8.96
CA VAL A 125 6.34 -4.53 -9.40
C VAL A 125 6.83 -3.66 -8.26
N THR A 126 7.80 -2.79 -8.55
CA THR A 126 8.30 -1.79 -7.62
C THR A 126 7.97 -0.39 -8.14
N LEU A 127 7.30 0.37 -7.30
CA LEU A 127 6.91 1.76 -7.56
C LEU A 127 7.58 2.68 -6.55
N ARG A 128 7.95 3.88 -6.99
CA ARG A 128 8.63 4.89 -6.16
C ARG A 128 7.96 6.26 -6.30
N TYR A 129 7.89 6.99 -5.21
CA TYR A 129 7.55 8.40 -5.19
C TYR A 129 8.54 9.17 -4.32
N VAL A 130 9.04 10.29 -4.86
CA VAL A 130 9.88 11.22 -4.11
C VAL A 130 9.13 12.54 -4.00
N THR A 131 8.88 12.99 -2.78
CA THR A 131 8.18 14.26 -2.55
C THR A 131 9.03 15.45 -2.99
N SER A 132 8.36 16.53 -3.34
CA SER A 132 9.01 17.83 -3.42
C SER A 132 9.47 18.28 -2.03
N GLU A 133 10.46 19.15 -1.97
CA GLU A 133 10.83 19.80 -0.71
C GLU A 133 9.67 20.66 -0.20
N GLY A 134 9.34 20.56 1.08
CA GLY A 134 8.20 21.26 1.68
C GLY A 134 6.84 20.59 1.46
N GLU A 135 6.75 19.51 0.69
CA GLU A 135 5.47 18.82 0.47
C GLU A 135 4.90 18.32 1.81
N ASN A 136 3.62 18.56 2.02
CA ASN A 136 2.87 18.24 3.25
C ASN A 136 3.51 18.84 4.54
N GLY A 137 4.22 19.95 4.41
CA GLY A 137 4.89 20.62 5.53
C GLY A 137 6.14 19.90 6.05
N LEU A 138 6.71 18.96 5.29
CA LEU A 138 8.00 18.33 5.60
C LEU A 138 9.15 19.28 5.23
N ASP A 139 10.02 19.62 6.19
CA ASP A 139 11.20 20.46 5.94
C ASP A 139 12.32 19.66 5.23
N GLY A 140 11.97 18.95 4.15
CA GLY A 140 12.84 18.07 3.39
C GLY A 140 12.05 17.25 2.39
N LYS A 141 12.57 16.06 2.05
CA LYS A 141 11.98 15.13 1.10
C LYS A 141 11.73 13.77 1.72
N LEU A 142 10.65 13.13 1.29
CA LEU A 142 10.35 11.74 1.55
C LEU A 142 10.63 10.93 0.27
N ASN A 143 11.32 9.81 0.38
CA ASN A 143 11.50 8.83 -0.68
C ASN A 143 10.78 7.55 -0.27
N ALA A 144 9.66 7.29 -0.90
CA ALA A 144 8.82 6.12 -0.62
C ALA A 144 8.91 5.13 -1.77
N THR A 145 9.14 3.86 -1.45
CA THR A 145 9.11 2.74 -2.39
C THR A 145 8.13 1.71 -1.86
N VAL A 146 7.29 1.18 -2.75
CA VAL A 146 6.44 0.02 -2.48
C VAL A 146 6.69 -1.06 -3.52
N THR A 147 6.82 -2.30 -3.06
CA THR A 147 6.94 -3.47 -3.92
C THR A 147 5.77 -4.41 -3.67
N TYR A 148 5.04 -4.75 -4.72
CA TYR A 148 4.04 -5.80 -4.71
C TYR A 148 4.62 -7.06 -5.34
N THR A 149 4.47 -8.20 -4.67
CA THR A 149 4.89 -9.50 -5.20
C THR A 149 3.77 -10.52 -5.06
N LEU A 150 3.38 -11.15 -6.17
CA LEU A 150 2.38 -12.22 -6.20
C LEU A 150 3.10 -13.57 -6.34
N SER A 151 3.30 -14.25 -5.21
CA SER A 151 4.10 -15.47 -5.14
C SER A 151 3.33 -16.72 -5.61
N ASP A 152 4.06 -17.78 -5.97
CA ASP A 152 3.48 -19.09 -6.34
C ASP A 152 2.84 -19.81 -5.14
N GLN A 153 3.06 -19.33 -3.92
CA GLN A 153 2.35 -19.79 -2.74
C GLN A 153 0.95 -19.15 -2.59
N ASN A 154 0.47 -18.41 -3.60
CA ASN A 154 -0.79 -17.66 -3.56
C ASN A 154 -0.81 -16.56 -2.49
N ALA A 155 0.30 -15.89 -2.30
CA ALA A 155 0.41 -14.75 -1.41
C ALA A 155 0.65 -13.45 -2.21
N LEU A 156 -0.02 -12.39 -1.82
CA LEU A 156 0.29 -11.02 -2.22
C LEU A 156 1.11 -10.39 -1.10
N ASP A 157 2.37 -10.14 -1.36
CA ASP A 157 3.29 -9.46 -0.47
C ASP A 157 3.32 -7.98 -0.82
N VAL A 158 3.28 -7.11 0.19
CA VAL A 158 3.40 -5.65 0.06
C VAL A 158 4.52 -5.19 0.98
N ASP A 159 5.64 -4.75 0.40
CA ASP A 159 6.84 -4.28 1.10
C ASP A 159 6.98 -2.77 0.92
N TYR A 160 7.14 -2.05 2.02
CA TYR A 160 7.33 -0.60 2.05
C TYR A 160 8.73 -0.26 2.54
N ARG A 161 9.43 0.63 1.82
CA ARG A 161 10.70 1.22 2.24
C ARG A 161 10.62 2.72 2.10
N ILE A 162 10.81 3.43 3.21
CA ILE A 162 10.66 4.88 3.24
C ILE A 162 11.85 5.50 3.95
N ALA A 163 12.45 6.49 3.32
CA ALA A 163 13.52 7.30 3.87
C ALA A 163 13.15 8.78 3.81
N THR A 164 13.74 9.58 4.68
CA THR A 164 13.51 11.03 4.75
C THR A 164 14.82 11.80 4.84
N THR A 165 14.82 13.05 4.39
CA THR A 165 15.93 13.99 4.59
C THR A 165 15.71 14.95 5.75
N ALA A 166 14.52 14.94 6.37
CA ALA A 166 14.19 15.69 7.58
C ALA A 166 13.36 14.82 8.51
N GLU A 167 13.42 15.07 9.81
CA GLU A 167 12.61 14.35 10.80
C GLU A 167 11.11 14.49 10.50
N THR A 168 10.39 13.38 10.59
CA THR A 168 8.94 13.34 10.37
C THR A 168 8.29 12.23 11.18
N LYS A 169 7.03 12.42 11.54
CA LYS A 169 6.17 11.30 11.91
C LYS A 169 5.74 10.58 10.65
N LEU A 170 5.68 9.26 10.72
CA LEU A 170 5.33 8.40 9.60
C LEU A 170 4.24 7.39 10.01
N GLU A 171 3.18 7.30 9.22
CA GLU A 171 2.22 6.22 9.29
C GLU A 171 2.03 5.64 7.89
N VAL A 172 2.14 4.33 7.74
CA VAL A 172 2.07 3.63 6.45
C VAL A 172 1.06 2.51 6.53
N THR A 173 0.19 2.44 5.53
CA THR A 173 -0.79 1.37 5.37
C THR A 173 -1.28 1.28 3.92
N ASN A 174 -2.36 0.56 3.68
CA ASN A 174 -3.01 0.48 2.37
C ASN A 174 -4.53 0.57 2.49
N GLY A 175 -5.19 0.97 1.41
CA GLY A 175 -6.64 1.06 1.33
C GLY A 175 -7.32 -0.17 0.74
N ILE A 176 -6.70 -1.36 0.80
CA ILE A 176 -7.26 -2.58 0.20
C ILE A 176 -8.54 -2.99 0.93
N CYS A 177 -9.61 -3.20 0.15
CA CYS A 177 -10.91 -3.62 0.65
C CYS A 177 -11.26 -4.99 0.09
N PHE A 178 -11.36 -6.00 0.96
CA PHE A 178 -11.56 -7.40 0.62
C PHE A 178 -13.03 -7.83 0.66
N ASN A 179 -13.37 -8.75 -0.23
CA ASN A 179 -14.58 -9.56 -0.16
C ASN A 179 -14.28 -10.95 -0.74
N LEU A 180 -14.20 -11.96 0.10
CA LEU A 180 -13.79 -13.30 -0.32
C LEU A 180 -14.89 -14.11 -1.03
N SER A 181 -16.10 -13.56 -1.16
CA SER A 181 -17.22 -14.27 -1.83
C SER A 181 -16.98 -14.48 -3.33
N GLY A 182 -16.12 -13.69 -3.97
CA GLY A 182 -15.99 -13.62 -5.42
C GLY A 182 -17.01 -12.67 -6.09
N GLU A 183 -17.99 -12.20 -5.33
CA GLU A 183 -19.05 -11.29 -5.77
C GLU A 183 -18.96 -9.98 -4.99
N MET A 184 -18.43 -8.93 -5.62
CA MET A 184 -18.10 -7.67 -4.93
C MET A 184 -19.31 -6.90 -4.35
N HIS A 185 -20.53 -7.28 -4.74
CA HIS A 185 -21.77 -6.70 -4.20
C HIS A 185 -22.39 -7.54 -3.07
N ARG A 186 -21.90 -8.78 -2.86
CA ARG A 186 -22.39 -9.63 -1.78
C ARG A 186 -21.96 -9.08 -0.43
N SER A 187 -22.88 -9.15 0.54
CA SER A 187 -22.56 -8.78 1.93
C SER A 187 -21.50 -9.68 2.54
N ILE A 188 -20.55 -9.07 3.25
CA ILE A 188 -19.49 -9.78 3.99
C ILE A 188 -19.95 -10.28 5.36
N LEU A 189 -21.18 -9.99 5.77
CA LEU A 189 -21.65 -10.24 7.14
C LEU A 189 -21.64 -11.72 7.54
N LYS A 190 -21.66 -12.63 6.56
CA LYS A 190 -21.53 -14.08 6.73
C LYS A 190 -20.09 -14.59 6.69
N GLN A 191 -19.14 -13.75 6.33
CA GLN A 191 -17.73 -14.11 6.39
C GLN A 191 -17.27 -14.15 7.85
N HIS A 192 -16.36 -15.07 8.16
CA HIS A 192 -15.83 -15.25 9.49
C HIS A 192 -14.51 -14.49 9.61
N LEU A 193 -14.35 -13.80 10.72
CA LEU A 193 -13.12 -13.07 11.07
C LEU A 193 -12.54 -13.63 12.36
N TRP A 194 -11.24 -13.80 12.39
CA TRP A 194 -10.42 -14.00 13.58
C TRP A 194 -9.30 -12.97 13.61
N VAL A 195 -8.97 -12.45 14.80
CA VAL A 195 -7.92 -11.43 14.98
C VAL A 195 -7.09 -11.78 16.19
N ASP A 196 -5.77 -11.80 16.04
CA ASP A 196 -4.82 -12.01 17.13
C ASP A 196 -4.55 -10.72 17.91
N ALA A 197 -5.58 -10.24 18.61
CA ALA A 197 -5.51 -9.01 19.39
C ALA A 197 -6.14 -9.19 20.76
N VAL A 198 -5.87 -8.26 21.66
CA VAL A 198 -6.43 -8.27 23.04
C VAL A 198 -7.13 -6.97 23.38
N GLN A 199 -6.84 -5.92 22.66
CA GLN A 199 -7.32 -4.56 22.92
C GLN A 199 -7.55 -3.81 21.60
N ILE A 200 -8.36 -2.77 21.68
CA ILE A 200 -8.55 -1.77 20.62
C ILE A 200 -8.28 -0.39 21.17
N ASN A 201 -7.87 0.51 20.30
CA ASN A 201 -7.80 1.93 20.61
C ASN A 201 -9.19 2.50 20.83
N THR A 202 -9.32 3.45 21.75
CA THR A 202 -10.58 4.15 21.97
C THR A 202 -10.56 5.54 21.33
N TYR A 203 -11.75 5.99 20.95
CA TYR A 203 -11.95 7.30 20.31
C TYR A 203 -12.89 8.16 21.13
N ASN A 204 -12.64 9.47 21.17
CA ASN A 204 -13.57 10.43 21.74
C ASN A 204 -14.77 10.68 20.78
N ALA A 205 -15.72 11.52 21.21
CA ALA A 205 -16.88 11.89 20.41
C ALA A 205 -16.53 12.56 19.06
N LYS A 206 -15.35 13.18 18.95
CA LYS A 206 -14.84 13.77 17.72
C LYS A 206 -14.04 12.80 16.86
N ARG A 207 -14.06 11.50 17.20
CA ARG A 207 -13.28 10.43 16.53
C ARG A 207 -11.76 10.61 16.58
N GLN A 208 -11.27 11.30 17.58
CA GLN A 208 -9.85 11.42 17.84
C GLN A 208 -9.43 10.32 18.82
N LEU A 209 -8.27 9.73 18.62
CA LEU A 209 -7.69 8.77 19.53
C LEU A 209 -7.53 9.36 20.92
N THR A 210 -7.99 8.64 21.94
CA THR A 210 -7.89 9.11 23.34
C THR A 210 -6.56 8.74 24.00
N GLY A 211 -5.79 7.84 23.36
CA GLY A 211 -4.62 7.20 23.97
C GLY A 211 -4.97 6.08 24.95
N ALA A 212 -6.25 5.84 25.25
CA ALA A 212 -6.68 4.74 26.08
C ALA A 212 -6.95 3.49 25.25
N LEU A 213 -6.76 2.31 25.87
CA LEU A 213 -7.02 1.01 25.28
C LEU A 213 -8.20 0.35 25.97
N GLN A 214 -9.06 -0.29 25.18
CA GLN A 214 -10.20 -1.08 25.65
C GLN A 214 -9.94 -2.56 25.40
N ARG A 215 -10.09 -3.40 26.44
CA ARG A 215 -10.09 -4.86 26.26
C ARG A 215 -11.28 -5.29 25.42
N ILE A 216 -11.05 -6.19 24.44
CA ILE A 216 -12.08 -6.63 23.49
C ILE A 216 -12.89 -7.82 24.00
N LYS A 217 -12.38 -8.61 24.96
CA LYS A 217 -13.04 -9.80 25.50
C LYS A 217 -14.47 -9.50 25.95
N ASN A 218 -15.43 -10.28 25.47
CA ASN A 218 -16.87 -10.14 25.74
C ASN A 218 -17.52 -8.85 25.23
N THR A 219 -16.87 -8.13 24.33
CA THR A 219 -17.44 -6.96 23.64
C THR A 219 -17.85 -7.32 22.20
N PRO A 220 -18.57 -6.45 21.47
CA PRO A 220 -18.81 -6.64 20.04
C PRO A 220 -17.53 -6.76 19.19
N PHE A 221 -16.41 -6.23 19.68
CA PHE A 221 -15.11 -6.21 19.00
C PHE A 221 -14.28 -7.49 19.24
N ASP A 222 -14.79 -8.47 19.98
CA ASP A 222 -14.06 -9.69 20.30
C ASP A 222 -14.06 -10.68 19.13
N PHE A 223 -13.01 -10.66 18.34
CA PHE A 223 -12.68 -11.61 17.28
C PHE A 223 -11.53 -12.57 17.67
N THR A 224 -11.25 -12.75 18.97
CA THR A 224 -10.23 -13.71 19.45
C THR A 224 -10.62 -15.17 19.20
N LYS A 225 -11.88 -15.42 18.89
CA LYS A 225 -12.41 -16.66 18.31
C LYS A 225 -13.08 -16.34 17.00
N PRO A 226 -12.97 -17.23 15.98
CA PRO A 226 -13.64 -17.04 14.72
C PRO A 226 -15.14 -16.82 14.90
N ARG A 227 -15.68 -15.81 14.24
CA ARG A 227 -17.13 -15.53 14.23
C ARG A 227 -17.54 -14.78 12.97
N GLU A 228 -18.80 -14.88 12.60
CA GLU A 228 -19.37 -14.08 11.53
C GLU A 228 -19.23 -12.58 11.85
N ILE A 229 -18.82 -11.80 10.85
CA ILE A 229 -18.71 -10.34 10.96
C ILE A 229 -20.04 -9.73 11.40
N GLY A 230 -21.16 -10.27 10.88
CA GLY A 230 -22.52 -9.80 11.17
C GLY A 230 -23.04 -10.12 12.57
N GLU A 231 -22.43 -11.10 13.29
CA GLU A 231 -22.98 -11.63 14.55
C GLU A 231 -23.25 -10.53 15.59
N ARG A 232 -22.33 -9.58 15.73
CA ARG A 232 -22.43 -8.50 16.74
C ARG A 232 -22.35 -7.10 16.14
N ILE A 233 -22.33 -6.95 14.83
CA ILE A 233 -22.16 -5.65 14.16
C ILE A 233 -23.28 -4.65 14.51
N LYS A 234 -24.49 -5.14 14.78
CA LYS A 234 -25.63 -4.31 15.20
C LYS A 234 -25.41 -3.63 16.56
N SER A 235 -24.58 -4.23 17.41
CA SER A 235 -24.22 -3.67 18.73
C SER A 235 -23.12 -2.60 18.65
N THR A 236 -22.57 -2.35 17.46
CA THR A 236 -21.65 -1.24 17.21
C THR A 236 -22.43 0.00 16.76
N SER A 237 -21.83 1.20 16.87
CA SER A 237 -22.48 2.42 16.42
C SER A 237 -22.57 2.50 14.88
N LYS A 238 -21.48 2.20 14.17
CA LYS A 238 -21.31 2.41 12.71
C LYS A 238 -20.70 1.22 11.96
N GLY A 239 -20.76 0.00 12.49
CA GLY A 239 -19.95 -1.12 12.01
C GLY A 239 -18.60 -1.15 12.73
N TYR A 240 -17.67 -1.94 12.23
CA TYR A 240 -16.31 -1.98 12.77
C TYR A 240 -15.48 -0.89 12.08
N ASP A 241 -14.79 -0.11 12.87
CA ASP A 241 -13.85 0.93 12.44
C ASP A 241 -12.90 1.20 13.63
N ASN A 242 -12.00 0.24 13.88
CA ASN A 242 -11.20 0.18 15.09
C ASN A 242 -9.78 -0.30 14.79
N ALA A 243 -8.82 0.25 15.54
CA ALA A 243 -7.43 -0.17 15.56
C ALA A 243 -7.22 -1.25 16.65
N TYR A 244 -6.90 -2.45 16.21
CA TYR A 244 -6.63 -3.61 17.05
C TYR A 244 -5.15 -3.68 17.38
N GLN A 245 -4.81 -3.75 18.66
CA GLN A 245 -3.45 -3.99 19.13
C GLN A 245 -3.12 -5.47 19.03
N LEU A 246 -2.22 -5.82 18.12
CA LEU A 246 -1.84 -7.21 17.88
C LEU A 246 -1.08 -7.79 19.07
N ARG A 247 -1.31 -9.07 19.34
CA ARG A 247 -0.66 -9.79 20.45
C ARG A 247 0.80 -10.13 20.15
N HIS A 248 1.13 -10.31 18.89
CA HIS A 248 2.45 -10.68 18.43
C HIS A 248 2.94 -9.67 17.36
N PRO A 249 3.19 -8.41 17.78
CA PRO A 249 3.72 -7.40 16.87
C PRO A 249 5.08 -7.86 16.31
N ASP A 250 5.45 -7.37 15.14
CA ASP A 250 6.72 -7.65 14.44
C ASP A 250 7.00 -9.14 14.16
N ASN A 251 5.98 -10.00 14.23
CA ASN A 251 6.14 -11.44 14.06
C ASN A 251 5.45 -11.96 12.79
N MET A 252 6.18 -11.92 11.68
CA MET A 252 5.72 -12.42 10.38
C MET A 252 5.43 -13.94 10.33
N GLN A 253 5.73 -14.69 11.40
CA GLN A 253 5.40 -16.12 11.50
C GLN A 253 4.04 -16.36 12.22
N LYS A 254 3.43 -15.31 12.75
CA LYS A 254 2.14 -15.35 13.43
C LYS A 254 1.10 -14.61 12.60
N ALA A 255 -0.04 -15.26 12.39
CA ALA A 255 -1.16 -14.61 11.74
C ALA A 255 -1.68 -13.45 12.59
N ALA A 256 -1.79 -12.26 12.01
CA ALA A 256 -2.42 -11.09 12.61
C ALA A 256 -3.96 -11.20 12.54
N ALA A 257 -4.48 -11.69 11.43
CA ALA A 257 -5.90 -11.92 11.21
C ALA A 257 -6.14 -13.04 10.19
N ILE A 258 -7.34 -13.63 10.23
CA ILE A 258 -7.81 -14.57 9.22
C ILE A 258 -9.24 -14.19 8.85
N LEU A 259 -9.49 -13.99 7.55
CA LEU A 259 -10.82 -13.83 6.96
C LEU A 259 -11.19 -15.10 6.21
N PHE A 260 -12.41 -15.59 6.38
CA PHE A 260 -12.88 -16.82 5.74
C PHE A 260 -14.31 -16.68 5.23
N ASP A 261 -14.55 -17.06 4.00
CA ASP A 261 -15.89 -17.16 3.40
C ASP A 261 -16.26 -18.63 3.18
N ALA A 262 -17.18 -19.13 4.00
CA ALA A 262 -17.57 -20.54 3.95
C ALA A 262 -18.26 -20.95 2.64
N GLN A 263 -18.84 -19.99 1.90
CA GLN A 263 -19.55 -20.28 0.66
C GLN A 263 -18.60 -20.48 -0.51
N SER A 264 -17.57 -19.67 -0.63
CA SER A 264 -16.53 -19.81 -1.65
C SER A 264 -15.40 -20.76 -1.25
N GLY A 265 -15.29 -21.07 0.05
CA GLY A 265 -14.20 -21.82 0.65
C GLY A 265 -12.89 -21.03 0.77
N ARG A 266 -12.87 -19.73 0.39
CA ARG A 266 -11.66 -18.92 0.47
C ARG A 266 -11.34 -18.52 1.89
N ALA A 267 -10.09 -18.70 2.26
CA ALA A 267 -9.50 -18.11 3.45
C ALA A 267 -8.35 -17.19 3.05
N MET A 268 -8.24 -16.05 3.72
CA MET A 268 -7.11 -15.14 3.62
C MET A 268 -6.49 -14.97 5.00
N THR A 269 -5.20 -15.30 5.13
CA THR A 269 -4.41 -15.04 6.34
C THR A 269 -3.55 -13.81 6.14
N VAL A 270 -3.61 -12.89 7.09
CA VAL A 270 -2.80 -11.68 7.11
C VAL A 270 -1.62 -11.87 8.05
N TYR A 271 -0.40 -11.67 7.54
CA TYR A 271 0.82 -11.55 8.32
C TYR A 271 1.35 -10.14 8.18
N SER A 272 1.92 -9.57 9.24
CA SER A 272 2.44 -8.21 9.18
C SER A 272 3.57 -7.98 10.16
N SER A 273 4.51 -7.10 9.79
CA SER A 273 5.51 -6.52 10.69
C SER A 273 4.92 -5.43 11.59
N GLU A 274 3.68 -4.99 11.33
CA GLU A 274 3.10 -3.84 12.00
C GLU A 274 2.41 -4.24 13.31
N PRO A 275 2.49 -3.39 14.36
CA PRO A 275 1.94 -3.71 15.68
C PRO A 275 0.42 -3.57 15.78
N THR A 276 -0.20 -2.87 14.83
CA THR A 276 -1.63 -2.56 14.87
C THR A 276 -2.31 -2.99 13.58
N LEU A 277 -3.55 -3.47 13.69
CA LEU A 277 -4.40 -3.80 12.56
C LEU A 277 -5.67 -2.94 12.61
N ASN A 278 -5.82 -2.00 11.67
CA ASN A 278 -7.07 -1.28 11.49
C ASN A 278 -8.07 -2.14 10.74
N ILE A 279 -9.26 -2.29 11.30
CA ILE A 279 -10.37 -3.03 10.70
C ILE A 279 -11.50 -2.05 10.41
N ASN A 280 -11.92 -1.98 9.14
CA ASN A 280 -13.04 -1.13 8.72
C ASN A 280 -14.00 -1.91 7.83
N THR A 281 -15.28 -1.95 8.21
CA THR A 281 -16.36 -2.57 7.42
C THR A 281 -17.16 -1.55 6.62
N TYR A 282 -16.79 -0.25 6.65
CA TYR A 282 -17.47 0.82 5.92
C TYR A 282 -18.99 0.90 6.21
N GLY A 283 -19.39 0.51 7.40
CA GLY A 283 -20.77 0.51 7.87
C GLY A 283 -21.23 -0.84 8.40
N LYS A 284 -22.54 -0.93 8.69
CA LYS A 284 -23.16 -2.15 9.21
C LYS A 284 -23.65 -3.11 8.14
N GLU A 285 -23.95 -2.59 6.94
CA GLU A 285 -24.38 -3.34 5.77
C GLU A 285 -23.30 -3.23 4.72
N SER A 286 -22.25 -4.02 4.86
CA SER A 286 -21.05 -3.86 4.05
C SER A 286 -20.86 -4.99 3.04
N CYS A 287 -20.34 -4.62 1.87
CA CYS A 287 -19.85 -5.54 0.85
C CYS A 287 -18.33 -5.59 0.80
N GLY A 288 -17.63 -5.14 1.85
CA GLY A 288 -16.18 -5.21 1.92
C GLY A 288 -15.62 -4.89 3.30
N ILE A 289 -14.44 -5.41 3.58
CA ILE A 289 -13.69 -5.19 4.82
C ILE A 289 -12.25 -4.83 4.49
N SER A 290 -11.72 -3.79 5.11
CA SER A 290 -10.29 -3.52 5.10
C SER A 290 -9.65 -4.12 6.35
N LEU A 291 -8.54 -4.81 6.13
CA LEU A 291 -7.62 -5.31 7.16
C LEU A 291 -6.29 -4.63 6.90
N GLN A 292 -6.05 -3.53 7.59
CA GLN A 292 -4.97 -2.58 7.30
C GLN A 292 -3.94 -2.62 8.43
N PRO A 293 -2.85 -3.40 8.29
CA PRO A 293 -1.72 -3.26 9.19
C PRO A 293 -1.15 -1.84 9.10
N VAL A 294 -0.83 -1.28 10.25
CA VAL A 294 -0.35 0.09 10.33
C VAL A 294 0.73 0.22 11.38
N HIS A 295 1.78 0.95 11.04
CA HIS A 295 2.79 1.38 11.99
C HIS A 295 2.18 2.44 12.90
N ALA A 296 1.75 2.02 14.09
CA ALA A 296 1.04 2.89 14.99
C ALA A 296 2.02 3.64 15.89
N GLY A 297 2.33 4.85 15.52
CA GLY A 297 2.77 5.87 16.46
C GLY A 297 1.63 6.47 17.26
N TYR A 298 0.41 6.06 17.03
CA TYR A 298 -0.76 6.54 17.75
C TYR A 298 -0.91 5.78 19.07
N ASN A 299 -0.33 6.37 20.17
CA ASN A 299 -0.70 6.12 21.57
C ASN A 299 -1.17 4.67 21.87
N SER A 300 -0.38 3.70 21.42
CA SER A 300 -0.62 2.32 21.79
C SER A 300 -0.23 2.15 23.22
N GLY A 301 -0.54 2.61 24.25
CA GLY A 301 -0.19 2.35 25.66
C GLY A 301 0.73 1.13 25.94
N MET A 302 1.19 0.47 24.89
CA MET A 302 2.32 -0.45 24.83
C MET A 302 3.57 0.35 24.53
N ASP A 303 4.70 -0.07 25.03
CA ASP A 303 6.01 0.52 24.90
C ASP A 303 6.15 1.20 23.53
N LYS A 304 6.26 2.51 23.56
CA LYS A 304 6.15 3.48 22.47
C LYS A 304 6.94 3.01 21.24
N VAL A 305 6.28 2.34 20.30
CA VAL A 305 6.82 2.24 18.95
C VAL A 305 6.79 3.66 18.41
N SER A 306 7.96 4.28 18.32
CA SER A 306 8.08 5.62 17.78
C SER A 306 7.70 5.57 16.31
N ASN A 307 6.79 6.42 15.89
CA ASN A 307 6.52 6.65 14.47
C ASN A 307 7.40 7.76 13.88
N GLU A 308 8.42 8.19 14.61
CA GLU A 308 9.38 9.17 14.14
C GLU A 308 10.39 8.50 13.22
N LEU A 309 10.55 9.07 12.05
CA LEU A 309 11.58 8.69 11.07
C LEU A 309 12.59 9.82 10.96
N HIS A 310 13.85 9.50 11.22
CA HIS A 310 14.96 10.46 11.17
C HIS A 310 15.78 10.31 9.89
N PRO A 311 16.48 11.37 9.44
CA PRO A 311 17.43 11.29 8.35
C PRO A 311 18.47 10.18 8.58
N GLY A 312 18.74 9.41 7.53
CA GLY A 312 19.66 8.25 7.59
C GLY A 312 19.01 6.95 8.06
N GLN A 313 17.78 6.98 8.54
CA GLN A 313 16.99 5.79 8.82
C GLN A 313 16.11 5.41 7.62
N VAL A 314 15.80 4.12 7.52
CA VAL A 314 14.84 3.59 6.54
C VAL A 314 13.75 2.85 7.31
N PHE A 315 12.52 3.34 7.19
CA PHE A 315 11.36 2.58 7.62
C PHE A 315 11.20 1.37 6.70
N HIS A 316 10.94 0.21 7.27
CA HIS A 316 10.61 -1.02 6.54
C HIS A 316 9.35 -1.62 7.16
N GLY A 317 8.29 -1.72 6.37
CA GLY A 317 7.04 -2.36 6.73
C GLY A 317 6.67 -3.42 5.70
N ALA A 318 6.15 -4.56 6.16
CA ALA A 318 5.74 -5.65 5.29
C ALA A 318 4.39 -6.23 5.69
N THR A 319 3.57 -6.56 4.70
CA THR A 319 2.30 -7.26 4.88
C THR A 319 2.16 -8.36 3.84
N VAL A 320 1.73 -9.54 4.28
CA VAL A 320 1.46 -10.69 3.41
C VAL A 320 -0.01 -11.07 3.53
N PHE A 321 -0.70 -11.10 2.40
CA PHE A 321 -2.06 -11.63 2.26
C PHE A 321 -1.99 -13.00 1.58
N PHE A 322 -2.05 -14.06 2.38
CA PHE A 322 -1.95 -15.45 1.91
C PHE A 322 -3.33 -16.05 1.69
N PHE A 323 -3.59 -16.57 0.49
CA PHE A 323 -4.88 -17.11 0.08
C PHE A 323 -4.83 -18.64 -0.02
N THR A 324 -5.88 -19.29 0.50
CA THR A 324 -6.02 -20.77 0.41
C THR A 324 -7.51 -21.15 0.39
N THR A 325 -7.80 -22.36 -0.09
CA THR A 325 -9.12 -22.99 0.05
C THR A 325 -9.11 -24.10 1.12
N ASP A 326 -7.98 -24.27 1.82
CA ASP A 326 -7.83 -25.11 3.00
C ASP A 326 -7.64 -24.21 4.24
N PRO A 327 -8.74 -23.75 4.89
CA PRO A 327 -8.65 -22.79 5.96
C PRO A 327 -7.90 -23.34 7.17
N PRO A 328 -7.13 -22.50 7.89
CA PRO A 328 -6.45 -22.90 9.12
C PRO A 328 -7.40 -23.56 10.12
N LEU A 329 -6.89 -24.49 10.94
CA LEU A 329 -7.69 -25.27 11.89
C LEU A 329 -8.58 -24.42 12.80
N ILE A 330 -8.10 -23.25 13.20
CA ILE A 330 -8.86 -22.31 14.02
C ILE A 330 -10.17 -21.85 13.34
N MET A 331 -10.20 -21.82 12.00
CA MET A 331 -11.39 -21.41 11.21
C MET A 331 -12.34 -22.59 10.92
N ARG A 332 -11.92 -23.82 11.17
CA ARG A 332 -12.74 -25.04 10.98
C ARG A 332 -13.60 -25.25 12.22
N THR A 333 -14.58 -24.38 12.45
CA THR A 333 -15.58 -24.59 13.51
C THR A 333 -16.48 -25.77 13.14
N LYS A 334 -16.72 -26.66 14.13
CA LYS A 334 -17.71 -27.73 14.05
C LYS A 334 -19.12 -27.16 14.01
#